data_58e57e321a65186b7193b6db33c16be3
#
_entry.id   58e57e321a65186b7193b6db33c16be3
#
_cell.length_a   1.000
_cell.length_b   1.000
_cell.length_c   1.000
_cell.angle_alpha   90.00
_cell.angle_beta   90.00
_cell.angle_gamma   90.00
#
_symmetry.space_group_name_H-M   'P 1'
#
loop_
_entity.id
_entity.type
_entity.pdbx_description
1 polymer ?
#
loop_
_entity_poly.entity_id
_entity_poly.type
_entity_poly.pdbx_seq_one_letter_code
_entity_poly.pdbx_strand_id
1 'polypeptide(L)'
;MAIFSSEGSKAPIPDGFNFNFYKKFWELMKHDLFTMVFEFFKRGKLPKGINTSYIALTPKIVGSFSFNDYRPIILLNGLYKIIAKILATRLKEVMQCVVSPSQSAFIASKNILDSVFIANEMLDSTKSRSCQDFLLKLDFRKAFDTISSSYLNDVMGYMNFGA
;
A
#
# COMPACT_ATOMS: atom_id res chain seq x y z
N MET A 1 -16.48 -7.19 0.69
CA MET A 1 -16.61 -6.35 -0.50
C MET A 1 -15.84 -5.03 -0.29
N ALA A 2 -15.01 -4.61 -1.25
CA ALA A 2 -14.04 -3.52 -1.08
C ALA A 2 -14.62 -2.18 -0.59
N ILE A 3 -15.80 -1.80 -1.07
CA ILE A 3 -16.45 -0.52 -0.69
C ILE A 3 -16.85 -0.53 0.78
N PHE A 4 -17.48 -1.60 1.27
CA PHE A 4 -18.00 -1.67 2.62
C PHE A 4 -16.89 -1.81 3.68
N SER A 5 -15.74 -2.40 3.33
CA SER A 5 -14.56 -2.49 4.19
C SER A 5 -13.71 -1.21 4.20
N SER A 6 -14.08 -0.19 3.41
CA SER A 6 -13.38 1.09 3.36
C SER A 6 -13.97 2.08 4.35
N GLU A 7 -13.09 2.89 4.96
CA GLU A 7 -13.52 4.00 5.84
C GLU A 7 -14.30 5.03 5.03
N GLY A 8 -15.53 5.33 5.47
CA GLY A 8 -16.42 6.22 4.75
C GLY A 8 -16.16 7.71 4.96
N SER A 9 -15.57 8.08 6.12
CA SER A 9 -15.44 9.48 6.58
C SER A 9 -14.16 10.19 6.12
N LYS A 10 -13.30 9.55 5.31
CA LYS A 10 -12.11 10.20 4.76
C LYS A 10 -12.48 11.36 3.84
N ALA A 11 -11.56 12.33 3.74
CA ALA A 11 -11.70 13.52 2.91
C ALA A 11 -12.25 13.18 1.52
N PRO A 12 -13.15 14.02 0.96
CA PRO A 12 -13.67 13.82 -0.37
C PRO A 12 -12.53 13.79 -1.40
N ILE A 13 -12.71 12.98 -2.41
CA ILE A 13 -11.78 12.68 -3.47
C ILE A 13 -11.91 13.73 -4.59
N PRO A 14 -11.06 13.76 -5.63
CA PRO A 14 -11.16 14.73 -6.73
C PRO A 14 -12.53 14.82 -7.40
N ASP A 15 -13.31 13.74 -7.37
CA ASP A 15 -14.69 13.69 -7.88
C ASP A 15 -15.75 14.25 -6.89
N GLY A 16 -15.33 14.69 -5.70
CA GLY A 16 -16.20 15.23 -4.65
C GLY A 16 -16.91 14.18 -3.80
N PHE A 17 -16.74 12.89 -4.08
CA PHE A 17 -17.41 11.80 -3.39
C PHE A 17 -16.47 11.07 -2.42
N ASN A 18 -16.99 10.62 -1.28
CA ASN A 18 -16.32 9.73 -0.35
C ASN A 18 -16.96 8.34 -0.37
N PHE A 19 -16.39 7.36 0.37
CA PHE A 19 -16.95 6.02 0.38
C PHE A 19 -18.33 5.92 1.00
N ASN A 20 -18.76 6.87 1.84
CA ASN A 20 -20.14 6.91 2.33
C ASN A 20 -21.14 7.16 1.20
N PHE A 21 -20.78 7.97 0.20
CA PHE A 21 -21.60 8.16 -0.98
C PHE A 21 -21.82 6.82 -1.71
N TYR A 22 -20.76 6.07 -2.03
CA TYR A 22 -20.86 4.76 -2.69
C TYR A 22 -21.64 3.73 -1.86
N LYS A 23 -21.52 3.76 -0.54
CA LYS A 23 -22.31 2.90 0.36
C LYS A 23 -23.79 3.26 0.35
N LYS A 24 -24.11 4.55 0.45
CA LYS A 24 -25.49 5.05 0.50
C LYS A 24 -26.23 4.81 -0.81
N PHE A 25 -25.57 5.01 -1.94
CA PHE A 25 -26.14 4.86 -3.26
C PHE A 25 -25.79 3.51 -3.94
N TRP A 26 -25.43 2.53 -3.11
CA TRP A 26 -24.99 1.21 -3.60
C TRP A 26 -25.97 0.57 -4.58
N GLU A 27 -27.25 0.52 -4.26
CA GLU A 27 -28.26 -0.13 -5.10
C GLU A 27 -28.37 0.51 -6.49
N LEU A 28 -28.15 1.82 -6.58
CA LEU A 28 -28.17 2.55 -7.84
C LEU A 28 -26.90 2.32 -8.66
N MET A 29 -25.73 2.28 -8.01
CA MET A 29 -24.42 2.32 -8.68
C MET A 29 -23.78 0.93 -8.86
N LYS A 30 -24.27 -0.10 -8.19
CA LYS A 30 -23.62 -1.41 -8.16
C LYS A 30 -23.37 -1.99 -9.55
N HIS A 31 -24.34 -1.86 -10.47
CA HIS A 31 -24.24 -2.40 -11.83
C HIS A 31 -23.09 -1.75 -12.61
N ASP A 32 -23.01 -0.42 -12.58
CA ASP A 32 -21.96 0.33 -13.28
C ASP A 32 -20.58 0.07 -12.69
N LEU A 33 -20.51 -0.03 -11.36
CA LEU A 33 -19.27 -0.37 -10.66
C LEU A 33 -18.78 -1.78 -10.98
N PHE A 34 -19.68 -2.76 -11.06
CA PHE A 34 -19.33 -4.12 -11.49
C PHE A 34 -18.86 -4.14 -12.94
N THR A 35 -19.55 -3.44 -13.82
CA THR A 35 -19.17 -3.35 -15.24
C THR A 35 -17.77 -2.73 -15.38
N MET A 36 -17.50 -1.63 -14.68
CA MET A 36 -16.18 -0.97 -14.67
C MET A 36 -15.07 -1.93 -14.18
N VAL A 37 -15.30 -2.63 -13.07
CA VAL A 37 -14.33 -3.59 -12.52
C VAL A 37 -14.12 -4.76 -13.49
N PHE A 38 -15.18 -5.30 -14.07
CA PHE A 38 -15.10 -6.38 -15.05
C PHE A 38 -14.29 -5.96 -16.29
N GLU A 39 -14.57 -4.78 -16.85
CA GLU A 39 -13.81 -4.25 -17.99
C GLU A 39 -12.35 -4.02 -17.66
N PHE A 40 -12.04 -3.55 -16.44
CA PHE A 40 -10.66 -3.43 -15.99
C PHE A 40 -9.94 -4.80 -15.98
N PHE A 41 -10.55 -5.84 -15.41
CA PHE A 41 -9.93 -7.16 -15.39
C PHE A 41 -9.82 -7.79 -16.78
N LYS A 42 -10.72 -7.46 -17.70
CA LYS A 42 -10.71 -7.95 -19.08
C LYS A 42 -9.62 -7.27 -19.93
N ARG A 43 -9.43 -5.96 -19.74
CA ARG A 43 -8.56 -5.14 -20.61
C ARG A 43 -7.22 -4.76 -19.98
N GLY A 44 -7.05 -4.91 -18.68
CA GLY A 44 -5.88 -4.44 -17.94
C GLY A 44 -5.68 -2.92 -17.95
N LYS A 45 -6.72 -2.14 -18.33
CA LYS A 45 -6.62 -0.69 -18.50
C LYS A 45 -7.74 0.03 -17.76
N LEU A 46 -7.38 1.15 -17.14
CA LEU A 46 -8.34 2.08 -16.54
C LEU A 46 -8.89 3.04 -17.60
N PRO A 47 -10.17 3.39 -17.54
CA PRO A 47 -10.72 4.48 -18.35
C PRO A 47 -9.98 5.81 -18.07
N LYS A 48 -9.93 6.67 -19.10
CA LYS A 48 -9.33 8.01 -18.95
C LYS A 48 -10.06 8.79 -17.85
N GLY A 49 -9.29 9.53 -17.06
CA GLY A 49 -9.82 10.35 -15.96
C GLY A 49 -9.91 9.64 -14.60
N ILE A 50 -10.02 8.31 -14.54
CA ILE A 50 -10.04 7.59 -13.25
C ILE A 50 -8.68 7.66 -12.53
N ASN A 51 -7.60 7.75 -13.27
CA ASN A 51 -6.23 7.89 -12.74
C ASN A 51 -5.83 9.36 -12.50
N THR A 52 -6.81 10.27 -12.35
CA THR A 52 -6.54 11.66 -11.99
C THR A 52 -6.42 11.78 -10.47
N SER A 53 -5.45 12.56 -10.00
CA SER A 53 -5.23 12.83 -8.59
C SER A 53 -4.91 14.29 -8.34
N TYR A 54 -5.25 14.79 -7.15
CA TYR A 54 -4.78 16.07 -6.64
C TYR A 54 -3.68 15.82 -5.60
N ILE A 55 -2.71 16.73 -5.56
CA ILE A 55 -1.65 16.72 -4.55
C ILE A 55 -1.91 17.90 -3.61
N ALA A 56 -2.20 17.58 -2.35
CA ALA A 56 -2.26 18.55 -1.27
C ALA A 56 -0.93 18.57 -0.52
N LEU A 57 -0.38 19.76 -0.31
CA LEU A 57 0.88 19.92 0.44
C LEU A 57 0.57 20.31 1.88
N THR A 58 1.01 19.48 2.83
CA THR A 58 0.86 19.74 4.27
C THR A 58 2.22 20.05 4.88
N PRO A 59 2.40 21.19 5.57
CA PRO A 59 3.67 21.55 6.19
C PRO A 59 4.04 20.53 7.29
N LYS A 60 5.31 20.14 7.38
CA LYS A 60 5.88 19.33 8.47
C LYS A 60 6.12 20.14 9.73
N ILE A 61 6.48 21.41 9.53
CA ILE A 61 6.78 22.41 10.58
C ILE A 61 6.08 23.73 10.24
N VAL A 62 5.70 24.47 11.26
CA VAL A 62 5.10 25.80 11.10
C VAL A 62 6.16 26.77 10.56
N GLY A 63 5.80 27.59 9.57
CA GLY A 63 6.71 28.56 8.96
C GLY A 63 7.66 28.00 7.91
N SER A 64 7.32 26.86 7.31
CA SER A 64 8.14 26.22 6.25
C SER A 64 8.20 27.08 4.98
N PHE A 65 9.41 27.31 4.46
CA PHE A 65 9.66 28.03 3.21
C PHE A 65 10.18 27.14 2.08
N SER A 66 10.61 25.88 2.38
CA SER A 66 11.14 24.95 1.41
C SER A 66 10.15 23.85 1.08
N PHE A 67 10.07 23.41 -0.19
CA PHE A 67 9.24 22.26 -0.59
C PHE A 67 9.61 20.96 0.16
N ASN A 68 10.85 20.80 0.62
CA ASN A 68 11.27 19.67 1.41
C ASN A 68 10.58 19.58 2.78
N ASP A 69 10.05 20.69 3.26
CA ASP A 69 9.34 20.79 4.54
C ASP A 69 7.85 20.45 4.42
N TYR A 70 7.39 20.11 3.23
CA TYR A 70 6.02 19.70 3.00
C TYR A 70 5.92 18.18 2.81
N ARG A 71 4.78 17.63 3.22
CA ARG A 71 4.36 16.26 2.91
C ARG A 71 3.35 16.30 1.79
N PRO A 72 3.61 15.70 0.63
CA PRO A 72 2.58 15.55 -0.40
C PRO A 72 1.55 14.52 0.06
N ILE A 73 0.29 14.88 0.06
CA ILE A 73 -0.85 14.00 0.27
C ILE A 73 -1.57 13.85 -1.07
N ILE A 74 -1.58 12.64 -1.60
CA ILE A 74 -2.21 12.35 -2.89
C ILE A 74 -3.68 11.98 -2.65
N LEU A 75 -4.59 12.77 -3.22
CA LEU A 75 -6.02 12.53 -3.21
C LEU A 75 -6.39 11.81 -4.51
N LEU A 76 -6.55 10.47 -4.40
CA LEU A 76 -6.89 9.60 -5.52
C LEU A 76 -8.40 9.54 -5.73
N ASN A 77 -8.83 9.33 -6.99
CA ASN A 77 -10.22 9.10 -7.36
C ASN A 77 -10.82 7.87 -6.65
N GLY A 78 -12.12 7.91 -6.32
CA GLY A 78 -12.83 6.83 -5.62
C GLY A 78 -12.86 5.53 -6.38
N LEU A 79 -13.10 5.58 -7.67
CA LEU A 79 -13.13 4.41 -8.54
C LEU A 79 -11.75 3.74 -8.62
N TYR A 80 -10.68 4.54 -8.71
CA TYR A 80 -9.31 4.04 -8.61
C TYR A 80 -9.07 3.30 -7.29
N LYS A 81 -9.48 3.90 -6.16
CA LYS A 81 -9.35 3.29 -4.83
C LYS A 81 -10.11 1.97 -4.70
N ILE A 82 -11.28 1.84 -5.35
CA ILE A 82 -12.05 0.60 -5.37
C ILE A 82 -11.23 -0.51 -6.04
N ILE A 83 -10.71 -0.26 -7.24
CA ILE A 83 -9.88 -1.24 -7.97
C ILE A 83 -8.61 -1.57 -7.19
N ALA A 84 -7.89 -0.57 -6.71
CA ALA A 84 -6.68 -0.76 -5.91
C ALA A 84 -6.96 -1.59 -4.64
N LYS A 85 -8.09 -1.37 -3.98
CA LYS A 85 -8.51 -2.15 -2.81
C LYS A 85 -8.82 -3.61 -3.14
N ILE A 86 -9.46 -3.86 -4.29
CA ILE A 86 -9.72 -5.24 -4.76
C ILE A 86 -8.39 -5.96 -5.02
N LEU A 87 -7.47 -5.33 -5.76
CA LEU A 87 -6.15 -5.89 -6.05
C LEU A 87 -5.35 -6.13 -4.76
N ALA A 88 -5.31 -5.15 -3.86
CA ALA A 88 -4.62 -5.27 -2.58
C ALA A 88 -5.19 -6.38 -1.69
N THR A 89 -6.51 -6.58 -1.70
CA THR A 89 -7.15 -7.66 -0.94
C THR A 89 -6.75 -9.03 -1.49
N ARG A 90 -6.75 -9.21 -2.80
CA ARG A 90 -6.32 -10.45 -3.46
C ARG A 90 -4.83 -10.73 -3.21
N LEU A 91 -3.99 -9.70 -3.37
CA LEU A 91 -2.55 -9.80 -3.13
C LEU A 91 -2.25 -10.21 -1.68
N LYS A 92 -2.97 -9.62 -0.72
CA LYS A 92 -2.81 -9.92 0.71
C LYS A 92 -2.96 -11.41 1.04
N GLU A 93 -3.84 -12.13 0.35
CA GLU A 93 -4.09 -13.56 0.58
C GLU A 93 -2.89 -14.41 0.22
N VAL A 94 -2.11 -14.02 -0.79
CA VAL A 94 -0.96 -14.78 -1.28
C VAL A 94 0.38 -14.32 -0.69
N MET A 95 0.43 -13.11 -0.10
CA MET A 95 1.68 -12.54 0.44
C MET A 95 2.34 -13.41 1.50
N GLN A 96 1.56 -14.14 2.29
CA GLN A 96 2.11 -15.03 3.32
C GLN A 96 2.88 -16.21 2.73
N CYS A 97 2.54 -16.62 1.50
CA CYS A 97 3.18 -17.76 0.82
C CYS A 97 4.42 -17.34 0.03
N VAL A 98 4.46 -16.08 -0.47
CA VAL A 98 5.55 -15.63 -1.37
C VAL A 98 6.63 -14.83 -0.66
N VAL A 99 6.33 -14.27 0.52
CA VAL A 99 7.29 -13.46 1.28
C VAL A 99 7.97 -14.30 2.35
N SER A 100 9.28 -14.10 2.54
CA SER A 100 10.08 -14.80 3.53
C SER A 100 9.43 -14.80 4.93
N PRO A 101 9.53 -15.90 5.67
CA PRO A 101 9.08 -15.97 7.07
C PRO A 101 9.72 -14.91 7.99
N SER A 102 10.93 -14.43 7.66
CA SER A 102 11.64 -13.40 8.43
C SER A 102 11.04 -11.99 8.25
N GLN A 103 10.23 -11.75 7.17
CA GLN A 103 9.54 -10.48 6.98
C GLN A 103 8.33 -10.39 7.89
N SER A 104 8.31 -9.44 8.83
CA SER A 104 7.20 -9.24 9.77
C SER A 104 6.36 -8.01 9.46
N ALA A 105 6.96 -6.94 8.95
CA ALA A 105 6.25 -5.70 8.67
C ALA A 105 5.30 -5.83 7.48
N PHE A 106 4.10 -5.26 7.61
CA PHE A 106 3.04 -5.19 6.59
C PHE A 106 2.45 -6.55 6.14
N ILE A 107 2.83 -7.65 6.77
CA ILE A 107 2.25 -8.98 6.51
C ILE A 107 1.13 -9.24 7.52
N ALA A 108 -0.04 -9.63 7.03
CA ALA A 108 -1.15 -10.02 7.91
C ALA A 108 -0.75 -11.20 8.78
N SER A 109 -1.20 -11.23 10.03
CA SER A 109 -0.87 -12.25 11.03
C SER A 109 0.55 -12.22 11.60
N LYS A 110 1.42 -11.31 11.16
CA LYS A 110 2.76 -11.13 11.76
C LYS A 110 2.82 -9.86 12.58
N ASN A 111 3.59 -9.88 13.66
CA ASN A 111 3.80 -8.73 14.53
C ASN A 111 5.21 -8.17 14.33
N ILE A 112 5.33 -6.85 14.21
CA ILE A 112 6.63 -6.17 14.12
C ILE A 112 7.49 -6.45 15.37
N LEU A 113 6.86 -6.59 16.53
CA LEU A 113 7.54 -6.91 17.77
C LEU A 113 8.29 -8.25 17.73
N ASP A 114 7.81 -9.23 16.95
CA ASP A 114 8.49 -10.51 16.82
C ASP A 114 9.90 -10.35 16.26
N SER A 115 10.09 -9.47 15.28
CA SER A 115 11.43 -9.15 14.75
C SER A 115 12.32 -8.45 15.76
N VAL A 116 11.75 -7.60 16.61
CA VAL A 116 12.51 -6.93 17.70
C VAL A 116 12.94 -7.95 18.75
N PHE A 117 12.08 -8.88 19.13
CA PHE A 117 12.44 -9.93 20.07
C PHE A 117 13.53 -10.84 19.51
N ILE A 118 13.41 -11.27 18.24
CA ILE A 118 14.45 -12.08 17.59
C ILE A 118 15.79 -11.34 17.58
N ALA A 119 15.81 -10.03 17.25
CA ALA A 119 17.02 -9.25 17.25
C ALA A 119 17.65 -9.15 18.65
N ASN A 120 16.85 -8.98 19.69
CA ASN A 120 17.33 -8.93 21.07
C ASN A 120 17.91 -10.28 21.52
N GLU A 121 17.21 -11.40 21.23
CA GLU A 121 17.70 -12.75 21.51
C GLU A 121 19.05 -13.04 20.80
N MET A 122 19.17 -12.62 19.54
CA MET A 122 20.44 -12.75 18.82
C MET A 122 21.56 -11.95 19.47
N LEU A 123 21.30 -10.70 19.87
CA LEU A 123 22.29 -9.86 20.57
C LEU A 123 22.72 -10.45 21.91
N ASP A 124 21.78 -10.97 22.68
CA ASP A 124 22.09 -11.58 23.99
C ASP A 124 22.86 -12.90 23.84
N SER A 125 22.49 -13.69 22.82
CA SER A 125 23.25 -14.90 22.46
C SER A 125 24.70 -14.60 22.07
N THR A 126 24.92 -13.54 21.28
CA THR A 126 26.25 -13.09 20.85
C THR A 126 27.09 -12.64 22.05
N LYS A 127 26.53 -11.84 22.95
CA LYS A 127 27.20 -11.40 24.17
C LYS A 127 27.63 -12.58 25.05
N SER A 128 26.78 -13.59 25.21
CA SER A 128 27.07 -14.75 26.05
C SER A 128 28.12 -15.68 25.45
N ARG A 129 28.27 -15.71 24.12
CA ARG A 129 29.26 -16.56 23.42
C ARG A 129 30.62 -15.90 23.24
N SER A 130 30.79 -14.63 23.61
CA SER A 130 32.00 -13.84 23.35
C SER A 130 32.44 -13.85 21.88
N CYS A 131 31.49 -13.98 20.96
CA CYS A 131 31.73 -13.91 19.51
C CYS A 131 31.70 -12.46 19.05
N GLN A 132 32.48 -12.17 18.01
CA GLN A 132 32.42 -10.88 17.32
C GLN A 132 31.43 -10.98 16.15
N ASP A 133 30.23 -10.44 16.35
CA ASP A 133 29.20 -10.38 15.32
C ASP A 133 28.92 -8.93 14.93
N PHE A 134 28.41 -8.72 13.73
CA PHE A 134 28.05 -7.40 13.23
C PHE A 134 26.53 -7.35 13.02
N LEU A 135 25.89 -6.31 13.60
CA LEU A 135 24.51 -5.99 13.33
C LEU A 135 24.45 -4.81 12.35
N LEU A 136 23.98 -5.05 11.12
CA LEU A 136 23.81 -4.03 10.11
C LEU A 136 22.33 -3.62 10.02
N LYS A 137 22.01 -2.38 10.40
CA LYS A 137 20.69 -1.78 10.20
C LYS A 137 20.68 -0.98 8.90
N LEU A 138 19.86 -1.40 7.94
CA LEU A 138 19.65 -0.69 6.68
C LEU A 138 18.34 0.09 6.73
N ASP A 139 18.38 1.36 6.33
CA ASP A 139 17.22 2.22 6.17
C ASP A 139 17.20 2.82 4.75
N PHE A 140 16.20 2.45 3.97
CA PHE A 140 16.06 2.93 2.60
C PHE A 140 15.33 4.27 2.58
N ARG A 141 16.04 5.31 2.19
CA ARG A 141 15.45 6.65 2.04
C ARG A 141 14.37 6.64 0.95
N LYS A 142 13.13 7.00 1.32
CA LYS A 142 11.99 7.09 0.39
C LYS A 142 11.79 5.81 -0.44
N ALA A 143 11.76 4.64 0.20
CA ALA A 143 11.68 3.34 -0.46
C ALA A 143 10.57 3.26 -1.56
N PHE A 144 9.39 3.85 -1.32
CA PHE A 144 8.29 3.87 -2.30
C PHE A 144 8.61 4.70 -3.56
N ASP A 145 9.41 5.76 -3.43
CA ASP A 145 9.72 6.67 -4.54
C ASP A 145 10.97 6.20 -5.34
N THR A 146 11.81 5.37 -4.73
CA THR A 146 13.10 4.96 -5.30
C THR A 146 13.08 3.60 -5.99
N ILE A 147 12.08 2.76 -5.72
CA ILE A 147 11.91 1.48 -6.40
C ILE A 147 11.36 1.71 -7.80
N SER A 148 12.08 1.22 -8.83
CA SER A 148 11.60 1.30 -10.21
C SER A 148 10.46 0.31 -10.46
N SER A 149 9.50 0.70 -11.30
CA SER A 149 8.39 -0.17 -11.69
C SER A 149 8.86 -1.41 -12.46
N SER A 150 9.95 -1.30 -13.24
CA SER A 150 10.56 -2.44 -13.94
C SER A 150 11.09 -3.47 -12.95
N TYR A 151 11.85 -3.03 -11.95
CA TYR A 151 12.34 -3.92 -10.90
C TYR A 151 11.19 -4.63 -10.15
N LEU A 152 10.12 -3.90 -9.83
CA LEU A 152 8.95 -4.49 -9.18
C LEU A 152 8.30 -5.57 -10.04
N ASN A 153 8.14 -5.31 -11.35
CA ASN A 153 7.59 -6.28 -12.29
C ASN A 153 8.48 -7.53 -12.42
N ASP A 154 9.80 -7.36 -12.47
CA ASP A 154 10.75 -8.48 -12.52
C ASP A 154 10.63 -9.34 -11.26
N VAL A 155 10.59 -8.72 -10.07
CA VAL A 155 10.42 -9.43 -8.80
C VAL A 155 9.09 -10.18 -8.76
N MET A 156 7.99 -9.56 -9.20
CA MET A 156 6.69 -10.21 -9.28
C MET A 156 6.72 -11.41 -10.25
N GLY A 157 7.42 -11.28 -11.38
CA GLY A 157 7.64 -12.39 -12.30
C GLY A 157 8.38 -13.55 -11.66
N TYR A 158 9.47 -13.30 -10.92
CA TYR A 158 10.20 -14.32 -10.16
C TYR A 158 9.34 -14.99 -9.07
N MET A 159 8.39 -14.26 -8.51
CA MET A 159 7.42 -14.80 -7.53
C MET A 159 6.25 -15.53 -8.19
N ASN A 160 6.28 -15.77 -9.51
CA ASN A 160 5.22 -16.40 -10.30
C ASN A 160 3.87 -15.65 -10.30
N PHE A 161 3.87 -14.34 -10.11
CA PHE A 161 2.70 -13.55 -10.47
C PHE A 161 2.61 -13.51 -12.00
N GLY A 162 1.45 -13.89 -12.53
CA GLY A 162 1.20 -13.84 -13.98
C GLY A 162 1.30 -12.39 -14.50
N ALA A 163 1.70 -12.27 -15.77
CA ALA A 163 1.75 -11.00 -16.49
C ALA A 163 0.34 -10.46 -16.78
#